data_e112485d8a667124e36eab6138a6bc41
#
_entry.id   e112485d8a667124e36eab6138a6bc41
#
_cell.length_a   1.000
_cell.length_b   1.000
_cell.length_c   1.000
_cell.angle_alpha   90.00
_cell.angle_beta   90.00
_cell.angle_gamma   90.00
#
_symmetry.space_group_name_H-M   'P 1'
#
loop_
_entity.id
_entity.type
_entity.pdbx_description
1 polymer ?
#
loop_
_entity_poly.entity_id
_entity_poly.type
_entity_poly.pdbx_seq_one_letter_code
_entity_poly.pdbx_strand_id
1 'polypeptide(L)'
;MRFSIWPSSAHSWGEILTLAQRMMGLPRSRVDEMLERVSLTPTEAGRRVRNYSLGMRQRLGIATALIGEPEVLILDEPANGLDPAGIRWMRDLLRDYADQGGTVLLSSHLLHEIEVIADDLVVIGNGRIVAQGSKVELLQTAGTYVRATGHADLAGALTGSGIEFTRSGDGFRTEADPEHVGKVALAAGVPLVELRTADGAGLEDMFLELTADTSREGAAA
;
A
#
# COMPACT_ATOMS: atom_id res chain seq x y z
N MET A 1 -5.51 -1.02 -21.69
CA MET A 1 -5.19 -0.22 -22.89
C MET A 1 -4.06 0.72 -22.50
N ARG A 2 -2.81 0.45 -22.92
CA ARG A 2 -1.69 1.35 -22.61
C ARG A 2 -1.84 2.60 -23.46
N PHE A 3 -2.31 3.68 -22.87
CA PHE A 3 -2.18 4.99 -23.48
C PHE A 3 -0.73 5.45 -23.36
N SER A 4 0.09 5.05 -24.32
CA SER A 4 1.41 5.64 -24.55
C SER A 4 1.26 6.98 -25.26
N ILE A 5 0.52 7.92 -24.64
CA ILE A 5 0.57 9.32 -25.07
C ILE A 5 1.61 10.02 -24.19
N TRP A 6 2.85 9.60 -24.28
CA TRP A 6 3.94 10.47 -23.88
C TRP A 6 4.14 11.48 -25.02
N PRO A 7 3.83 12.75 -24.78
CA PRO A 7 4.17 13.79 -25.76
C PRO A 7 5.68 13.73 -25.99
N SER A 8 6.10 14.05 -27.21
CA SER A 8 7.50 14.00 -27.58
C SER A 8 8.35 14.70 -26.52
N SER A 9 9.53 14.20 -26.23
CA SER A 9 10.48 14.71 -25.25
C SER A 9 10.83 16.21 -25.36
N ALA A 10 10.24 16.89 -26.34
CA ALA A 10 10.41 18.30 -26.65
C ALA A 10 9.46 19.23 -25.86
N HIS A 11 8.34 18.72 -25.33
CA HIS A 11 7.34 19.54 -24.65
C HIS A 11 7.68 19.77 -23.16
N SER A 12 7.20 20.90 -22.64
CA SER A 12 7.24 21.23 -21.22
C SER A 12 5.97 20.75 -20.50
N TRP A 13 5.97 20.75 -19.17
CA TRP A 13 4.81 20.42 -18.33
C TRP A 13 3.61 21.33 -18.60
N GLY A 14 3.88 22.64 -18.62
CA GLY A 14 2.85 23.61 -18.90
C GLY A 14 2.15 23.36 -20.22
N GLU A 15 2.89 22.92 -21.26
CA GLU A 15 2.33 22.56 -22.56
C GLU A 15 1.46 21.30 -22.48
N ILE A 16 1.88 20.27 -21.73
CA ILE A 16 1.13 19.00 -21.58
C ILE A 16 -0.16 19.24 -20.82
N LEU A 17 -0.10 19.90 -19.67
CA LEU A 17 -1.29 20.23 -18.89
C LEU A 17 -2.22 21.19 -19.64
N THR A 18 -1.66 22.16 -20.37
CA THR A 18 -2.46 23.06 -21.22
C THR A 18 -3.16 22.30 -22.34
N LEU A 19 -2.50 21.29 -22.94
CA LEU A 19 -3.14 20.45 -23.95
C LEU A 19 -4.31 19.65 -23.33
N ALA A 20 -4.09 18.99 -22.20
CA ALA A 20 -5.14 18.26 -21.49
C ALA A 20 -6.32 19.18 -21.12
N GLN A 21 -6.03 20.35 -20.56
CA GLN A 21 -7.01 21.38 -20.22
C GLN A 21 -7.87 21.78 -21.43
N ARG A 22 -7.22 22.02 -22.60
CA ARG A 22 -7.94 22.39 -23.84
C ARG A 22 -8.80 21.25 -24.37
N MET A 23 -8.27 20.02 -24.36
CA MET A 23 -9.01 18.84 -24.85
C MET A 23 -10.27 18.57 -24.02
N MET A 24 -10.22 18.87 -22.72
CA MET A 24 -11.35 18.71 -21.79
C MET A 24 -12.25 19.94 -21.68
N GLY A 25 -11.92 21.06 -22.35
CA GLY A 25 -12.70 22.30 -22.29
C GLY A 25 -12.67 23.01 -20.95
N LEU A 26 -11.63 22.77 -20.13
CA LEU A 26 -11.52 23.28 -18.77
C LEU A 26 -11.02 24.74 -18.73
N PRO A 27 -11.25 25.49 -17.64
CA PRO A 27 -10.66 26.83 -17.45
C PRO A 27 -9.14 26.80 -17.43
N ARG A 28 -8.48 27.89 -17.86
CA ARG A 28 -7.01 27.99 -17.84
C ARG A 28 -6.42 27.91 -16.44
N SER A 29 -7.14 28.38 -15.42
CA SER A 29 -6.72 28.31 -14.01
C SER A 29 -6.41 26.90 -13.55
N ARG A 30 -7.05 25.88 -14.17
CA ARG A 30 -6.81 24.48 -13.81
C ARG A 30 -5.35 24.03 -13.98
N VAL A 31 -4.63 24.62 -14.92
CA VAL A 31 -3.20 24.31 -15.12
C VAL A 31 -2.39 24.79 -13.91
N ASP A 32 -2.61 26.02 -13.46
CA ASP A 32 -1.89 26.61 -12.33
C ASP A 32 -2.24 25.89 -11.02
N GLU A 33 -3.53 25.57 -10.81
CA GLU A 33 -4.02 24.77 -9.68
C GLU A 33 -3.35 23.39 -9.63
N MET A 34 -3.21 22.70 -10.76
CA MET A 34 -2.56 21.40 -10.80
C MET A 34 -1.06 21.48 -10.55
N LEU A 35 -0.37 22.50 -11.05
CA LEU A 35 1.03 22.72 -10.77
C LEU A 35 1.29 22.93 -9.26
N GLU A 36 0.46 23.71 -8.62
CA GLU A 36 0.50 23.94 -7.18
C GLU A 36 0.24 22.64 -6.40
N ARG A 37 -0.85 21.92 -6.77
CA ARG A 37 -1.28 20.67 -6.11
C ARG A 37 -0.21 19.59 -6.15
N VAL A 38 0.58 19.52 -7.23
CA VAL A 38 1.69 18.55 -7.35
C VAL A 38 3.03 19.12 -6.91
N SER A 39 3.04 20.28 -6.25
CA SER A 39 4.23 20.94 -5.69
C SER A 39 5.33 21.16 -6.74
N LEU A 40 4.97 21.70 -7.90
CA LEU A 40 5.91 22.05 -8.96
C LEU A 40 5.98 23.54 -9.14
N THR A 41 7.20 24.03 -9.11
CA THR A 41 7.45 25.44 -9.35
C THR A 41 7.26 25.81 -10.82
N PRO A 42 6.90 27.06 -11.14
CA PRO A 42 6.81 27.53 -12.52
C PRO A 42 8.11 27.33 -13.32
N THR A 43 9.26 27.42 -12.65
CA THR A 43 10.58 27.17 -13.27
C THR A 43 10.73 25.70 -13.66
N GLU A 44 10.30 24.77 -12.83
CA GLU A 44 10.28 23.33 -13.15
C GLU A 44 9.28 23.02 -14.25
N ALA A 45 8.09 23.60 -14.17
CA ALA A 45 7.05 23.45 -15.19
C ALA A 45 7.49 23.92 -16.60
N GLY A 46 8.39 24.89 -16.68
CA GLY A 46 8.98 25.38 -17.94
C GLY A 46 10.06 24.48 -18.54
N ARG A 47 10.61 23.52 -17.79
CA ARG A 47 11.62 22.61 -18.31
C ARG A 47 11.03 21.61 -19.30
N ARG A 48 11.86 21.09 -20.20
CA ARG A 48 11.46 19.99 -21.11
C ARG A 48 11.39 18.67 -20.37
N VAL A 49 10.38 17.85 -20.64
CA VAL A 49 10.13 16.54 -20.00
C VAL A 49 11.34 15.61 -20.04
N ARG A 50 12.18 15.67 -21.09
CA ARG A 50 13.41 14.88 -21.18
C ARG A 50 14.41 15.14 -20.05
N ASN A 51 14.33 16.32 -19.41
CA ASN A 51 15.24 16.76 -18.35
C ASN A 51 14.63 16.52 -16.95
N TYR A 52 13.51 15.79 -16.87
CA TYR A 52 12.82 15.52 -15.61
C TYR A 52 13.37 14.29 -14.92
N SER A 53 13.47 14.35 -13.59
CA SER A 53 13.65 13.17 -12.77
C SER A 53 12.45 12.23 -12.92
N LEU A 54 12.61 10.97 -12.51
CA LEU A 54 11.50 10.02 -12.54
C LEU A 54 10.35 10.52 -11.64
N GLY A 55 10.66 11.04 -10.44
CA GLY A 55 9.65 11.62 -9.54
C GLY A 55 8.90 12.81 -10.15
N MET A 56 9.59 13.69 -10.89
CA MET A 56 8.90 14.77 -11.61
C MET A 56 7.94 14.23 -12.67
N ARG A 57 8.28 13.14 -13.36
CA ARG A 57 7.39 12.51 -14.35
C ARG A 57 6.17 11.89 -13.69
N GLN A 58 6.35 11.25 -12.53
CA GLN A 58 5.22 10.72 -11.74
C GLN A 58 4.27 11.84 -11.30
N ARG A 59 4.80 12.93 -10.77
CA ARG A 59 3.99 14.10 -10.43
C ARG A 59 3.19 14.63 -11.62
N LEU A 60 3.79 14.70 -12.82
CA LEU A 60 3.08 15.08 -14.05
C LEU A 60 1.96 14.11 -14.39
N GLY A 61 2.23 12.80 -14.32
CA GLY A 61 1.23 11.77 -14.57
C GLY A 61 0.02 11.96 -13.68
N ILE A 62 0.24 12.13 -12.38
CA ILE A 62 -0.81 12.36 -11.39
C ILE A 62 -1.56 13.68 -11.68
N ALA A 63 -0.85 14.79 -11.96
CA ALA A 63 -1.47 16.06 -12.31
C ALA A 63 -2.36 15.95 -13.55
N THR A 64 -1.88 15.22 -14.58
CA THR A 64 -2.65 15.01 -15.81
C THR A 64 -3.89 14.16 -15.57
N ALA A 65 -3.82 13.20 -14.67
CA ALA A 65 -4.98 12.38 -14.29
C ALA A 65 -6.01 13.16 -13.47
N LEU A 66 -5.56 14.11 -12.63
CA LEU A 66 -6.41 14.89 -11.74
C LEU A 66 -7.02 16.15 -12.39
N ILE A 67 -6.50 16.63 -13.54
CA ILE A 67 -6.90 17.93 -14.11
C ILE A 67 -8.38 18.00 -14.44
N GLY A 68 -9.01 16.87 -14.78
CA GLY A 68 -10.43 16.74 -15.12
C GLY A 68 -11.35 16.45 -13.93
N GLU A 69 -10.84 16.44 -12.70
CA GLU A 69 -11.61 16.08 -11.50
C GLU A 69 -12.41 14.78 -11.68
N PRO A 70 -11.75 13.67 -12.02
CA PRO A 70 -12.45 12.40 -12.22
C PRO A 70 -13.07 11.92 -10.90
N GLU A 71 -14.16 11.16 -10.96
CA GLU A 71 -14.72 10.50 -9.77
C GLU A 71 -13.86 9.31 -9.33
N VAL A 72 -13.17 8.68 -10.28
CA VAL A 72 -12.31 7.50 -10.07
C VAL A 72 -10.93 7.75 -10.65
N LEU A 73 -9.91 7.63 -9.82
CA LEU A 73 -8.50 7.75 -10.18
C LEU A 73 -7.85 6.37 -10.19
N ILE A 74 -7.29 5.97 -11.35
CA ILE A 74 -6.60 4.69 -11.51
C ILE A 74 -5.11 4.95 -11.74
N LEU A 75 -4.27 4.44 -10.84
CA LEU A 75 -2.83 4.65 -10.84
C LEU A 75 -2.08 3.30 -10.83
N ASP A 76 -1.16 3.15 -11.77
CA ASP A 76 -0.29 1.97 -11.86
C ASP A 76 1.09 2.34 -11.32
N GLU A 77 1.48 1.73 -10.18
CA GLU A 77 2.76 1.93 -9.50
C GLU A 77 3.14 3.41 -9.28
N PRO A 78 2.28 4.26 -8.70
CA PRO A 78 2.50 5.70 -8.64
C PRO A 78 3.68 6.12 -7.74
N ALA A 79 4.12 5.25 -6.82
CA ALA A 79 5.26 5.49 -5.92
C ALA A 79 6.61 5.27 -6.60
N ASN A 80 6.65 4.59 -7.76
CA ASN A 80 7.90 4.24 -8.41
C ASN A 80 8.73 5.46 -8.78
N GLY A 81 9.97 5.49 -8.25
CA GLY A 81 10.94 6.54 -8.52
C GLY A 81 10.71 7.85 -7.77
N LEU A 82 9.81 7.84 -6.80
CA LEU A 82 9.72 8.90 -5.80
C LEU A 82 10.75 8.64 -4.69
N ASP A 83 11.29 9.71 -4.15
CA ASP A 83 12.03 9.68 -2.90
C ASP A 83 11.06 9.59 -1.68
N PRO A 84 11.54 9.34 -0.46
CA PRO A 84 10.66 9.22 0.71
C PRO A 84 9.76 10.45 0.94
N ALA A 85 10.22 11.65 0.60
CA ALA A 85 9.39 12.86 0.69
C ALA A 85 8.31 12.90 -0.38
N GLY A 86 8.64 12.44 -1.60
CA GLY A 86 7.71 12.31 -2.71
C GLY A 86 6.63 11.25 -2.45
N ILE A 87 6.99 10.12 -1.84
CA ILE A 87 6.03 9.07 -1.44
C ILE A 87 5.04 9.63 -0.41
N ARG A 88 5.53 10.33 0.60
CA ARG A 88 4.67 10.98 1.62
C ARG A 88 3.71 11.97 0.98
N TRP A 89 4.23 12.88 0.15
CA TRP A 89 3.41 13.82 -0.61
C TRP A 89 2.32 13.12 -1.43
N MET A 90 2.66 12.03 -2.12
CA MET A 90 1.69 11.27 -2.92
C MET A 90 0.60 10.65 -2.04
N ARG A 91 0.96 10.07 -0.90
CA ARG A 91 -0.01 9.51 0.05
C ARG A 91 -1.00 10.57 0.54
N ASP A 92 -0.46 11.72 0.97
CA ASP A 92 -1.29 12.82 1.47
C ASP A 92 -2.25 13.31 0.37
N LEU A 93 -1.75 13.47 -0.86
CA LEU A 93 -2.56 13.86 -2.02
C LEU A 93 -3.70 12.87 -2.32
N LEU A 94 -3.41 11.56 -2.29
CA LEU A 94 -4.40 10.53 -2.59
C LEU A 94 -5.40 10.36 -1.44
N ARG A 95 -4.96 10.54 -0.21
CA ARG A 95 -5.85 10.54 0.96
C ARG A 95 -6.81 11.71 0.91
N ASP A 96 -6.31 12.93 0.71
CA ASP A 96 -7.13 14.14 0.55
C ASP A 96 -8.16 13.99 -0.58
N TYR A 97 -7.76 13.35 -1.69
CA TYR A 97 -8.68 13.09 -2.81
C TYR A 97 -9.81 12.13 -2.42
N ALA A 98 -9.49 11.06 -1.69
CA ALA A 98 -10.48 10.10 -1.21
C ALA A 98 -11.40 10.73 -0.15
N ASP A 99 -10.88 11.52 0.76
CA ASP A 99 -11.64 12.21 1.81
C ASP A 99 -12.62 13.27 1.23
N GLN A 100 -12.35 13.77 0.03
CA GLN A 100 -13.25 14.63 -0.74
C GLN A 100 -14.33 13.85 -1.52
N GLY A 101 -14.40 12.54 -1.37
CA GLY A 101 -15.40 11.66 -2.00
C GLY A 101 -14.95 11.02 -3.31
N GLY A 102 -13.69 11.19 -3.70
CA GLY A 102 -13.11 10.49 -4.84
C GLY A 102 -12.79 9.03 -4.52
N THR A 103 -12.71 8.19 -5.54
CA THR A 103 -12.26 6.80 -5.42
C THR A 103 -10.88 6.64 -6.04
N VAL A 104 -9.96 5.99 -5.32
CA VAL A 104 -8.60 5.70 -5.82
C VAL A 104 -8.41 4.20 -5.94
N LEU A 105 -8.08 3.73 -7.13
CA LEU A 105 -7.56 2.38 -7.37
C LEU A 105 -6.09 2.49 -7.74
N LEU A 106 -5.21 1.92 -6.92
CA LEU A 106 -3.79 1.92 -7.21
C LEU A 106 -3.18 0.53 -7.14
N SER A 107 -2.21 0.25 -8.00
CA SER A 107 -1.33 -0.90 -7.88
C SER A 107 -0.03 -0.50 -7.18
N SER A 108 0.55 -1.37 -6.38
CA SER A 108 1.90 -1.21 -5.83
C SER A 108 2.47 -2.57 -5.40
N HIS A 109 3.79 -2.68 -5.48
CA HIS A 109 4.56 -3.76 -4.88
C HIS A 109 5.20 -3.32 -3.53
N LEU A 110 5.03 -2.05 -3.14
CA LEU A 110 5.52 -1.51 -1.87
C LEU A 110 4.44 -1.71 -0.80
N LEU A 111 4.39 -2.92 -0.23
CA LEU A 111 3.31 -3.35 0.67
C LEU A 111 3.17 -2.42 1.89
N HIS A 112 4.27 -1.97 2.46
CA HIS A 112 4.25 -1.02 3.58
C HIS A 112 3.55 0.31 3.24
N GLU A 113 3.71 0.82 2.01
CA GLU A 113 3.03 2.04 1.58
C GLU A 113 1.52 1.83 1.42
N ILE A 114 1.13 0.66 0.90
CA ILE A 114 -0.27 0.27 0.78
C ILE A 114 -0.91 0.11 2.16
N GLU A 115 -0.21 -0.50 3.10
CA GLU A 115 -0.69 -0.67 4.48
C GLU A 115 -1.04 0.65 5.16
N VAL A 116 -0.32 1.73 4.83
CA VAL A 116 -0.58 3.06 5.38
C VAL A 116 -1.79 3.74 4.74
N ILE A 117 -1.99 3.59 3.42
CA ILE A 117 -2.94 4.40 2.65
C ILE A 117 -4.26 3.68 2.32
N ALA A 118 -4.24 2.35 2.14
CA ALA A 118 -5.40 1.62 1.64
C ALA A 118 -6.49 1.43 2.72
N ASP A 119 -7.73 1.52 2.31
CA ASP A 119 -8.91 1.12 3.09
C ASP A 119 -9.30 -0.32 2.75
N ASP A 120 -9.31 -0.66 1.46
CA ASP A 120 -9.61 -1.99 0.93
C ASP A 120 -8.44 -2.54 0.13
N LEU A 121 -8.30 -3.86 0.09
CA LEU A 121 -7.23 -4.57 -0.58
C LEU A 121 -7.78 -5.61 -1.55
N VAL A 122 -7.11 -5.73 -2.69
CA VAL A 122 -7.27 -6.83 -3.64
C VAL A 122 -5.88 -7.43 -3.89
N VAL A 123 -5.66 -8.63 -3.38
CA VAL A 123 -4.38 -9.35 -3.53
C VAL A 123 -4.48 -10.27 -4.74
N ILE A 124 -3.52 -10.13 -5.66
CA ILE A 124 -3.47 -10.91 -6.90
C ILE A 124 -2.22 -11.80 -6.89
N GLY A 125 -2.42 -13.10 -6.99
CA GLY A 125 -1.36 -14.09 -7.15
C GLY A 125 -1.61 -14.95 -8.39
N ASN A 126 -0.58 -15.18 -9.21
CA ASN A 126 -0.65 -16.01 -10.43
C ASN A 126 -1.85 -15.68 -11.35
N GLY A 127 -2.18 -14.39 -11.48
CA GLY A 127 -3.27 -13.92 -12.35
C GLY A 127 -4.69 -14.17 -11.80
N ARG A 128 -4.81 -14.51 -10.51
CA ARG A 128 -6.10 -14.71 -9.82
C ARG A 128 -6.17 -13.82 -8.57
N ILE A 129 -7.36 -13.42 -8.18
CA ILE A 129 -7.59 -12.80 -6.89
C ILE A 129 -7.48 -13.90 -5.82
N VAL A 130 -6.51 -13.75 -4.91
CA VAL A 130 -6.24 -14.69 -3.80
C VAL A 130 -6.83 -14.20 -2.49
N ALA A 131 -7.01 -12.89 -2.32
CA ALA A 131 -7.74 -12.30 -1.20
C ALA A 131 -8.34 -10.94 -1.61
N GLN A 132 -9.48 -10.60 -1.01
CA GLN A 132 -10.15 -9.31 -1.22
C GLN A 132 -10.97 -8.96 0.02
N GLY A 133 -10.90 -7.72 0.48
CA GLY A 133 -11.67 -7.22 1.62
C GLY A 133 -11.10 -5.93 2.18
N SER A 134 -11.70 -5.45 3.27
CA SER A 134 -11.12 -4.32 3.98
C SER A 134 -9.76 -4.69 4.57
N LYS A 135 -8.86 -3.71 4.61
CA LYS A 135 -7.54 -3.89 5.24
C LYS A 135 -7.67 -4.42 6.67
N VAL A 136 -8.62 -3.90 7.41
CA VAL A 136 -8.87 -4.31 8.81
C VAL A 136 -9.25 -5.79 8.88
N GLU A 137 -10.18 -6.25 8.05
CA GLU A 137 -10.61 -7.67 8.02
C GLU A 137 -9.46 -8.59 7.61
N LEU A 138 -8.73 -8.22 6.56
CA LEU A 138 -7.62 -9.05 6.05
C LEU A 138 -6.44 -9.12 7.03
N LEU A 139 -6.17 -8.05 7.76
CA LEU A 139 -5.12 -8.02 8.77
C LEU A 139 -5.57 -8.57 10.14
N GLN A 140 -6.87 -8.52 10.47
CA GLN A 140 -7.39 -9.12 11.71
C GLN A 140 -7.34 -10.65 11.70
N THR A 141 -7.29 -11.30 10.54
CA THR A 141 -7.04 -12.75 10.44
C THR A 141 -5.62 -13.16 10.89
N ALA A 142 -4.78 -12.21 11.19
CA ALA A 142 -3.39 -12.46 11.59
C ALA A 142 -3.23 -12.99 13.02
N GLY A 143 -4.23 -12.83 13.91
CA GLY A 143 -4.17 -13.35 15.29
C GLY A 143 -3.11 -12.66 16.17
N THR A 144 -2.49 -13.41 17.05
CA THR A 144 -1.45 -12.94 18.00
C THR A 144 -0.15 -13.69 17.77
N TYR A 145 0.95 -12.94 17.67
CA TYR A 145 2.30 -13.50 17.79
C TYR A 145 2.78 -13.35 19.23
N VAL A 146 3.29 -14.46 19.79
CA VAL A 146 3.81 -14.47 21.16
C VAL A 146 5.11 -15.26 21.24
N ARG A 147 6.09 -14.71 21.95
CA ARG A 147 7.38 -15.33 22.19
C ARG A 147 7.73 -15.19 23.67
N ALA A 148 8.24 -16.28 24.26
CA ALA A 148 8.72 -16.34 25.62
C ALA A 148 10.16 -16.86 25.68
N THR A 149 10.84 -16.67 26.80
CA THR A 149 12.16 -17.24 27.04
C THR A 149 12.10 -18.79 27.12
N GLY A 150 10.98 -19.34 27.60
CA GLY A 150 10.72 -20.78 27.66
C GLY A 150 9.62 -21.18 26.66
N HIS A 151 10.01 -21.72 25.50
CA HIS A 151 9.03 -22.11 24.48
C HIS A 151 8.10 -23.24 24.94
N ALA A 152 8.64 -24.23 25.67
CA ALA A 152 7.85 -25.35 26.17
C ALA A 152 6.84 -24.94 27.23
N ASP A 153 7.20 -23.98 28.08
CA ASP A 153 6.32 -23.47 29.15
C ASP A 153 5.18 -22.64 28.53
N LEU A 154 5.49 -21.83 27.51
CA LEU A 154 4.48 -21.06 26.78
C LEU A 154 3.51 -21.99 26.03
N ALA A 155 4.03 -22.98 25.31
CA ALA A 155 3.21 -23.96 24.61
C ALA A 155 2.29 -24.72 25.57
N GLY A 156 2.82 -25.12 26.73
CA GLY A 156 2.03 -25.76 27.79
C GLY A 156 0.92 -24.88 28.35
N ALA A 157 1.20 -23.59 28.57
CA ALA A 157 0.23 -22.61 29.06
C ALA A 157 -0.90 -22.39 28.05
N LEU A 158 -0.56 -22.21 26.76
CA LEU A 158 -1.54 -22.03 25.70
C LEU A 158 -2.44 -23.27 25.54
N THR A 159 -1.82 -24.47 25.48
CA THR A 159 -2.56 -25.73 25.38
C THR A 159 -3.48 -25.93 26.58
N GLY A 160 -2.98 -25.67 27.81
CA GLY A 160 -3.76 -25.80 29.03
C GLY A 160 -4.97 -24.86 29.12
N SER A 161 -4.94 -23.76 28.37
CA SER A 161 -6.04 -22.79 28.26
C SER A 161 -6.91 -23.01 27.02
N GLY A 162 -6.68 -24.09 26.25
CA GLY A 162 -7.47 -24.39 25.04
C GLY A 162 -7.21 -23.44 23.87
N ILE A 163 -6.08 -22.73 23.89
CA ILE A 163 -5.69 -21.84 22.78
C ILE A 163 -4.94 -22.67 21.75
N GLU A 164 -5.50 -22.75 20.54
CA GLU A 164 -4.82 -23.33 19.39
C GLU A 164 -3.72 -22.39 18.88
N PHE A 165 -2.57 -22.95 18.56
CA PHE A 165 -1.44 -22.17 18.07
C PHE A 165 -0.60 -22.97 17.07
N THR A 166 0.13 -22.26 16.22
CA THR A 166 1.12 -22.78 15.30
C THR A 166 2.49 -22.21 15.64
N ARG A 167 3.56 -22.97 15.36
CA ARG A 167 4.92 -22.46 15.53
C ARG A 167 5.26 -21.49 14.39
N SER A 168 5.75 -20.29 14.73
CA SER A 168 6.15 -19.26 13.79
C SER A 168 7.52 -18.70 14.22
N GLY A 169 8.58 -19.08 13.50
CA GLY A 169 9.94 -18.71 13.87
C GLY A 169 10.30 -19.13 15.30
N ASP A 170 10.72 -18.16 16.11
CA ASP A 170 11.08 -18.32 17.52
C ASP A 170 9.89 -18.15 18.47
N GLY A 171 8.66 -18.14 17.99
CA GLY A 171 7.47 -17.96 18.80
C GLY A 171 6.31 -18.82 18.34
N PHE A 172 5.13 -18.39 18.75
CA PHE A 172 3.87 -19.03 18.39
C PHE A 172 2.89 -17.99 17.84
N ARG A 173 2.08 -18.43 16.89
CA ARG A 173 0.97 -17.66 16.32
C ARG A 173 -0.33 -18.33 16.72
N THR A 174 -1.30 -17.54 17.12
CA THR A 174 -2.65 -17.98 17.53
C THR A 174 -3.69 -16.99 17.08
N GLU A 175 -4.93 -17.44 16.87
CA GLU A 175 -6.07 -16.57 16.58
C GLU A 175 -6.61 -15.86 17.84
N ALA A 176 -6.15 -16.27 19.02
CA ALA A 176 -6.59 -15.66 20.27
C ALA A 176 -6.09 -14.20 20.38
N ASP A 177 -6.91 -13.37 21.01
CA ASP A 177 -6.61 -11.96 21.29
C ASP A 177 -5.33 -11.79 22.14
N PRO A 178 -4.48 -10.77 21.86
CA PRO A 178 -3.23 -10.54 22.61
C PRO A 178 -3.46 -10.36 24.12
N GLU A 179 -4.55 -9.71 24.52
CA GLU A 179 -4.88 -9.53 25.93
C GLU A 179 -5.16 -10.88 26.60
N HIS A 180 -5.90 -11.75 25.92
CA HIS A 180 -6.18 -13.11 26.42
C HIS A 180 -4.91 -13.94 26.53
N VAL A 181 -4.06 -13.95 25.49
CA VAL A 181 -2.76 -14.63 25.48
C VAL A 181 -1.85 -14.12 26.61
N GLY A 182 -1.80 -12.79 26.79
CA GLY A 182 -1.04 -12.16 27.87
C GLY A 182 -1.49 -12.59 29.26
N LYS A 183 -2.80 -12.68 29.49
CA LYS A 183 -3.39 -13.15 30.77
C LYS A 183 -3.05 -14.60 31.04
N VAL A 184 -3.11 -15.46 30.01
CA VAL A 184 -2.76 -16.89 30.12
C VAL A 184 -1.28 -17.05 30.48
N ALA A 185 -0.39 -16.36 29.80
CA ALA A 185 1.04 -16.40 30.07
C ALA A 185 1.35 -15.89 31.49
N LEU A 186 0.71 -14.81 31.91
CA LEU A 186 0.87 -14.26 33.27
C LEU A 186 0.39 -15.25 34.35
N ALA A 187 -0.77 -15.86 34.15
CA ALA A 187 -1.32 -16.85 35.08
C ALA A 187 -0.44 -18.09 35.21
N ALA A 188 0.23 -18.47 34.14
CA ALA A 188 1.19 -19.58 34.10
C ALA A 188 2.60 -19.19 34.59
N GLY A 189 2.85 -17.92 34.91
CA GLY A 189 4.17 -17.44 35.33
C GLY A 189 5.21 -17.46 34.21
N VAL A 190 4.80 -17.40 32.94
CA VAL A 190 5.68 -17.46 31.76
C VAL A 190 6.08 -16.04 31.34
N PRO A 191 7.37 -15.66 31.48
CA PRO A 191 7.85 -14.35 31.04
C PRO A 191 7.82 -14.23 29.52
N LEU A 192 7.04 -13.27 29.02
CA LEU A 192 7.01 -12.97 27.60
C LEU A 192 8.17 -12.05 27.20
N VAL A 193 8.77 -12.34 26.06
CA VAL A 193 9.78 -11.52 25.40
C VAL A 193 9.10 -10.60 24.39
N GLU A 194 8.02 -11.10 23.77
CA GLU A 194 7.28 -10.40 22.74
C GLU A 194 5.81 -10.84 22.78
N LEU A 195 4.92 -9.89 22.75
CA LEU A 195 3.48 -10.10 22.58
C LEU A 195 2.97 -8.95 21.71
N ARG A 196 2.51 -9.28 20.55
CA ARG A 196 1.94 -8.32 19.62
C ARG A 196 0.77 -8.96 18.89
N THR A 197 -0.13 -8.15 18.38
CA THR A 197 -1.02 -8.63 17.34
C THR A 197 -0.12 -9.25 16.27
N ALA A 198 -0.53 -10.35 15.67
CA ALA A 198 0.22 -10.96 14.57
C ALA A 198 0.33 -10.03 13.35
N ASP A 199 -0.23 -8.78 13.45
CA ASP A 199 0.03 -7.62 12.58
C ASP A 199 1.51 -7.26 12.40
N GLY A 200 2.39 -7.95 13.06
CA GLY A 200 3.80 -7.93 12.72
C GLY A 200 4.18 -8.75 11.50
N ALA A 201 3.27 -9.59 11.04
CA ALA A 201 3.24 -10.07 9.68
C ALA A 201 2.37 -9.09 8.90
N GLY A 202 2.89 -7.92 8.56
CA GLY A 202 2.20 -6.93 7.76
C GLY A 202 1.66 -7.52 6.45
N LEU A 203 1.12 -6.70 5.59
CA LEU A 203 0.69 -7.11 4.23
C LEU A 203 1.74 -7.99 3.53
N GLU A 204 3.02 -7.85 3.87
CA GLU A 204 4.12 -8.61 3.28
C GLU A 204 4.05 -10.10 3.64
N ASP A 205 3.86 -10.44 4.91
CA ASP A 205 3.78 -11.83 5.34
C ASP A 205 2.46 -12.48 4.89
N MET A 206 1.35 -11.75 4.97
CA MET A 206 0.07 -12.18 4.41
C MET A 206 0.19 -12.45 2.90
N PHE A 207 0.85 -11.58 2.16
CA PHE A 207 1.10 -11.75 0.73
C PHE A 207 1.95 -12.99 0.46
N LEU A 208 3.02 -13.20 1.22
CA LEU A 208 3.90 -14.38 1.10
C LEU A 208 3.15 -15.67 1.43
N GLU A 209 2.33 -15.70 2.47
CA GLU A 209 1.50 -16.87 2.81
C GLU A 209 0.50 -17.19 1.70
N LEU A 210 -0.25 -16.20 1.22
CA LEU A 210 -1.25 -16.38 0.16
C LEU A 210 -0.67 -16.75 -1.21
N THR A 211 0.60 -16.38 -1.46
CA THR A 211 1.27 -16.69 -2.73
C THR A 211 2.17 -17.92 -2.67
N ALA A 212 2.56 -18.40 -1.49
CA ALA A 212 3.43 -19.56 -1.30
C ALA A 212 2.78 -20.86 -1.81
N ASP A 213 1.50 -21.08 -1.57
CA ASP A 213 0.78 -22.27 -2.02
C ASP A 213 0.59 -22.29 -3.54
N THR A 214 0.41 -21.11 -4.15
CA THR A 214 0.27 -20.98 -5.61
C THR A 214 1.60 -21.17 -6.35
N SER A 215 2.74 -20.95 -5.69
CA SER A 215 4.07 -21.17 -6.28
C SER A 215 4.46 -22.66 -6.35
N ARG A 216 3.89 -23.51 -5.49
CA ARG A 216 4.14 -24.96 -5.48
C ARG A 216 3.40 -25.71 -6.56
N GLU A 217 2.21 -25.26 -6.99
CA GLU A 217 1.44 -25.88 -8.08
C GLU A 217 2.07 -25.64 -9.47
N GLY A 218 2.78 -24.51 -9.66
CA GLY A 218 3.47 -24.19 -10.93
C GLY A 218 4.81 -24.94 -11.16
N ALA A 219 5.36 -25.60 -10.15
CA ALA A 219 6.62 -26.34 -10.24
C ALA A 219 6.41 -27.87 -10.51
N ALA A 220 5.17 -28.32 -10.62
CA ALA A 220 4.80 -29.73 -10.81
C ALA A 220 4.14 -30.01 -12.19
N ALA A 221 4.30 -29.12 -13.16
CA ALA A 221 3.78 -29.28 -14.53
C ALA A 221 4.91 -29.32 -15.56
#